data_4e49b40243dc10e0fb705abcffb4fb6a
#
_entry.id   4e49b40243dc10e0fb705abcffb4fb6a
#
_cell.length_a   1.000
_cell.length_b   1.000
_cell.length_c   1.000
_cell.angle_alpha   90.00
_cell.angle_beta   90.00
_cell.angle_gamma   90.00
#
_symmetry.space_group_name_H-M   'P 1'
#
loop_
_entity.id
_entity.type
_entity.pdbx_description
1 polymer ?
#
loop_
_entity_poly.entity_id
_entity_poly.type
_entity_poly.pdbx_seq_one_letter_code
_entity_poly.pdbx_strand_id
1 'polypeptide(L)' 'MSDGKIHIPARRKEQVSEQQVVRISAEAYNALVDIYNESALSMKELVSEIVLQSVDRIVFDKEE' A
#
# COMPACT_ATOMS: atom_id res chain seq x y z
N MET A 1 3.73 13.99 -15.79
CA MET A 1 2.65 13.04 -15.84
C MET A 1 3.08 11.72 -15.20
N SER A 2 2.18 11.08 -14.49
CA SER A 2 2.50 9.83 -13.82
C SER A 2 2.60 8.69 -14.81
N ASP A 3 3.53 7.77 -14.57
CA ASP A 3 3.67 6.58 -15.40
C ASP A 3 2.83 5.41 -14.86
N GLY A 4 2.01 5.67 -13.85
CA GLY A 4 1.20 4.64 -13.23
C GLY A 4 1.96 3.73 -12.29
N LYS A 5 3.22 4.04 -12.02
CA LYS A 5 4.05 3.23 -11.14
C LYS A 5 4.20 3.89 -9.78
N ILE A 6 4.46 3.06 -8.79
CA ILE A 6 4.68 3.50 -7.43
C ILE A 6 6.17 3.35 -7.12
N HIS A 7 6.83 4.48 -6.85
CA HIS A 7 8.26 4.49 -6.60
C HIS A 7 8.54 4.49 -5.11
N ILE A 8 9.31 3.54 -4.67
CA ILE A 8 9.65 3.36 -3.26
C ILE A 8 11.16 3.20 -3.12
N PRO A 9 11.78 3.92 -2.17
CA PRO A 9 13.21 3.73 -1.94
C PRO A 9 13.50 2.29 -1.55
N ALA A 10 14.56 1.73 -2.12
CA ALA A 10 14.94 0.36 -1.83
C ALA A 10 15.58 0.26 -0.44
N ARG A 11 15.42 -0.89 0.19
CA ARG A 11 16.05 -1.13 1.47
C ARG A 11 16.54 -2.57 1.52
N ARG A 12 17.36 -2.87 2.51
CA ARG A 12 17.77 -4.23 2.73
C ARG A 12 16.57 -5.08 3.13
N LYS A 13 16.64 -6.33 2.77
CA LYS A 13 15.61 -7.26 3.18
C LYS A 13 15.68 -7.47 4.68
N GLU A 14 14.54 -7.41 5.29
CA GLU A 14 14.40 -7.66 6.72
C GLU A 14 13.25 -8.62 6.93
N GLN A 15 13.37 -9.40 7.99
CA GLN A 15 12.25 -10.24 8.38
C GLN A 15 11.21 -9.41 9.08
N VAL A 16 9.97 -9.62 8.68
CA VAL A 16 8.85 -8.91 9.27
C VAL A 16 8.29 -9.76 10.40
N SER A 17 7.78 -9.11 11.44
CA SER A 17 7.15 -9.83 12.53
C SER A 17 5.92 -10.56 12.02
N GLU A 18 5.44 -11.50 12.82
CA GLU A 18 4.25 -12.27 12.47
C GLU A 18 2.98 -11.45 12.53
N GLN A 19 3.01 -10.31 13.17
CA GLN A 19 1.84 -9.47 13.27
C GLN A 19 1.53 -8.83 11.94
N GLN A 20 0.27 -8.89 11.56
CA GLN A 20 -0.18 -8.35 10.29
C GLN A 20 -0.87 -7.00 10.47
N VAL A 21 -0.40 -6.23 11.42
CA VAL A 21 -0.96 -4.92 11.72
C VAL A 21 0.00 -3.84 11.28
N VAL A 22 -0.52 -2.87 10.55
CA VAL A 22 0.27 -1.75 10.04
C VAL A 22 -0.45 -0.46 10.39
N ARG A 23 0.31 0.53 10.87
CA ARG A 23 -0.23 1.86 11.09
C ARG A 23 -0.01 2.69 9.84
N ILE A 24 -1.02 3.46 9.48
CA ILE A 24 -0.92 4.34 8.34
C ILE A 24 -1.19 5.77 8.78
N SER A 25 -0.81 6.72 7.93
CA SER A 25 -1.03 8.13 8.25
C SER A 25 -2.52 8.46 8.23
N ALA A 26 -2.87 9.56 8.89
CA ALA A 26 -4.26 10.01 8.89
C ALA A 26 -4.75 10.31 7.48
N GLU A 27 -3.87 10.90 6.66
CA GLU A 27 -4.24 11.19 5.28
C GLU A 27 -4.55 9.92 4.49
N ALA A 28 -3.70 8.92 4.65
CA ALA A 28 -3.92 7.65 3.96
C ALA A 28 -5.18 6.97 4.46
N TYR A 29 -5.43 7.05 5.77
CA TYR A 29 -6.61 6.45 6.35
C TYR A 29 -7.88 7.12 5.83
N ASN A 30 -7.87 8.45 5.75
CA ASN A 30 -9.03 9.19 5.25
C ASN A 30 -9.32 8.84 3.80
N ALA A 31 -8.28 8.73 2.98
CA ALA A 31 -8.46 8.31 1.60
C ALA A 31 -9.03 6.90 1.52
N LEU A 32 -8.56 6.03 2.40
CA LEU A 32 -9.03 4.66 2.45
C LEU A 32 -10.50 4.59 2.84
N VAL A 33 -10.92 5.43 3.79
CA VAL A 33 -12.31 5.48 4.22
C VAL A 33 -13.21 5.93 3.08
N ASP A 34 -12.77 6.91 2.29
CA ASP A 34 -13.54 7.36 1.14
C ASP A 34 -13.76 6.23 0.14
N ILE A 35 -12.72 5.45 -0.10
CA ILE A 35 -12.82 4.29 -0.98
C ILE A 35 -13.74 3.25 -0.37
N TYR A 36 -13.58 3.03 0.92
CA TYR A 36 -14.38 2.04 1.63
C TYR A 36 -15.88 2.34 1.53
N ASN A 37 -16.22 3.61 1.64
CA ASN A 37 -17.62 4.02 1.60
C ASN A 37 -18.29 3.75 0.26
N GLU A 38 -17.51 3.61 -0.79
CA GLU A 38 -18.05 3.29 -2.11
C GLU A 38 -17.81 1.83 -2.49
N SER A 39 -17.26 1.06 -1.59
CA SER A 39 -16.92 -0.34 -1.85
C SER A 39 -17.87 -1.26 -1.11
N ALA A 40 -18.08 -2.44 -1.65
CA ALA A 40 -18.83 -3.49 -0.98
C ALA A 40 -17.93 -4.40 -0.15
N LEU A 41 -16.62 -4.14 -0.16
CA LEU A 41 -15.66 -4.98 0.55
C LEU A 41 -15.47 -4.51 1.99
N SER A 42 -15.06 -5.43 2.85
CA SER A 42 -14.62 -5.06 4.19
C SER A 42 -13.31 -4.29 4.10
N MET A 43 -12.96 -3.60 5.18
CA MET A 43 -11.71 -2.84 5.19
C MET A 43 -10.51 -3.74 4.95
N LYS A 44 -10.49 -4.92 5.55
CA LYS A 44 -9.42 -5.88 5.35
C LYS A 44 -9.30 -6.31 3.90
N GLU A 45 -10.44 -6.66 3.30
CA GLU A 45 -10.45 -7.08 1.91
C GLU A 45 -10.04 -5.95 0.97
N LEU A 46 -10.52 -4.75 1.26
CA LEU A 46 -10.21 -3.59 0.44
C LEU A 46 -8.71 -3.31 0.43
N VAL A 47 -8.10 -3.26 1.60
CA VAL A 47 -6.67 -3.00 1.71
C VAL A 47 -5.87 -4.12 1.02
N SER A 48 -6.29 -5.36 1.24
CA SER A 48 -5.61 -6.49 0.63
C SER A 48 -5.65 -6.42 -0.89
N GLU A 49 -6.81 -6.06 -1.45
CA GLU A 49 -6.96 -5.93 -2.89
C GLU A 49 -6.09 -4.82 -3.44
N ILE A 50 -6.06 -3.67 -2.77
CA ILE A 50 -5.26 -2.55 -3.21
C ILE A 50 -3.77 -2.92 -3.23
N VAL A 51 -3.31 -3.59 -2.17
CA VAL A 51 -1.91 -4.00 -2.08
C VAL A 51 -1.57 -4.97 -3.20
N LEU A 52 -2.41 -5.98 -3.40
CA LEU A 52 -2.13 -7.00 -4.41
C LEU A 52 -2.14 -6.42 -5.81
N GLN A 53 -3.04 -5.50 -6.08
CA GLN A 53 -3.11 -4.89 -7.40
C GLN A 53 -1.99 -3.87 -7.64
N SER A 54 -1.38 -3.38 -6.58
CA SER A 54 -0.32 -2.39 -6.67
C SER A 54 1.07 -3.01 -6.81
N VAL A 55 1.21 -4.27 -6.45
CA VAL A 55 2.52 -4.93 -6.40
C VAL A 55 3.28 -4.80 -7.71
N ASP A 56 2.60 -4.97 -8.82
CA ASP A 56 3.24 -4.92 -10.13
C ASP A 56 3.65 -3.50 -10.55
N ARG A 57 3.15 -2.50 -9.84
CA ARG A 57 3.42 -1.11 -10.17
C ARG A 57 4.50 -0.50 -9.29
N ILE A 58 4.98 -1.25 -8.30
CA ILE A 58 5.98 -0.74 -7.37
C ILE A 58 7.36 -0.83 -7.98
N VAL A 59 8.07 0.28 -7.95
CA VAL A 59 9.44 0.37 -8.44
C VAL A 59 10.32 0.77 -7.26
N PHE A 60 11.37 0.01 -7.03
CA PHE A 60 12.29 0.31 -5.94
C PHE A 60 13.45 1.14 -6.47
N ASP A 61 13.53 2.37 -6.01
CA ASP A 61 14.60 3.29 -6.38
C ASP A 61 15.80 3.02 -5.49
N LYS A 62 16.92 2.69 -6.10
CA LYS A 62 18.14 2.38 -5.37
C LYS A 62 18.96 3.65 -5.19
N GLU A 63 19.52 3.78 -4.00
CA GLU A 63 20.47 4.84 -3.73
C GLU A 63 21.86 4.37 -4.15
N GLU A 64 22.62 5.30 -4.67
CA GLU A 64 24.00 5.00 -5.06
C GLU A 64 24.98 5.74 -4.21
#